data_defbcdb75704c17bd1f55f103b595285
#
_entry.id   defbcdb75704c17bd1f55f103b595285
#
_cell.length_a   1.000
_cell.length_b   1.000
_cell.length_c   1.000
_cell.angle_alpha   90.00
_cell.angle_beta   90.00
_cell.angle_gamma   90.00
#
_symmetry.space_group_name_H-M   'P 1'
#
loop_
_entity.id
_entity.type
_entity.pdbx_description
1 polymer ?
#
loop_
_entity_poly.entity_id
_entity_poly.type
_entity_poly.pdbx_seq_one_letter_code
_entity_poly.pdbx_strand_id
1 'polypeptide(L)'
;MTRASVPPEVLIALAGTRPTPAVTEALRAAVHARRMLLFKALLVRVEREHAHLPQPVRRGFEDDWALLERAERTDAGAVREVLDYPTTGAWLTEALAAPAGPEFEAHLAHLTGVAVVAAARAGCSATGILRVPSGLLSLPGLGVLRCPSGRARVGGRDGRLRLVEAAGHGAVDLPRRRTGAQDGTRDRAVRGSGWSALRALPGGTAVLDDLDPYRVPHPGIGPTAVPAADRAHTDHPAWAGRWRRARALLSATDQGRIFETDALVHALVPLAAAGRAGGVPTGATVRSAPGAVLTQLPAGAAELAETLVHETHHTKLAALDDSVPLCRPGGTMHRVAWRPDPRPASAVLQGTYAHLALLDLWWRAQRASGAPATWRQRGAERYGRYREQVGEALSVLRGSDELTCTGRHFVEEMHRHHADLGTVVRNST
;
A
#
# COMPACT_ATOMS: atom_id res chain seq x y z
N MET A 1 12.96 -12.59 -21.82
CA MET A 1 12.62 -11.47 -20.93
C MET A 1 13.90 -11.04 -20.22
N THR A 2 14.46 -9.90 -20.58
CA THR A 2 15.59 -9.32 -19.85
C THR A 2 15.12 -8.98 -18.44
N ARG A 3 15.74 -9.60 -17.43
CA ARG A 3 15.51 -9.25 -16.02
C ARG A 3 15.87 -7.76 -15.89
N ALA A 4 14.94 -6.96 -15.38
CA ALA A 4 15.23 -5.57 -15.04
C ALA A 4 16.32 -5.59 -13.97
N SER A 5 17.50 -5.10 -14.31
CA SER A 5 18.58 -4.95 -13.33
C SER A 5 18.30 -3.69 -12.53
N VAL A 6 18.20 -3.84 -11.21
CA VAL A 6 18.14 -2.69 -10.30
C VAL A 6 19.51 -2.02 -10.32
N PRO A 7 19.61 -0.71 -10.57
CA PRO A 7 20.89 -0.01 -10.57
C PRO A 7 21.61 -0.18 -9.22
N PRO A 8 22.95 -0.40 -9.21
CA PRO A 8 23.70 -0.63 -7.98
C PRO A 8 23.51 0.50 -6.94
N GLU A 9 23.46 1.74 -7.38
CA GLU A 9 23.24 2.91 -6.50
C GLU A 9 21.86 2.89 -5.83
N VAL A 10 20.83 2.40 -6.51
CA VAL A 10 19.48 2.22 -5.94
C VAL A 10 19.49 1.10 -4.91
N LEU A 11 20.19 0.00 -5.18
CA LEU A 11 20.34 -1.13 -4.25
C LEU A 11 21.03 -0.69 -2.96
N ILE A 12 22.15 0.04 -3.08
CA ILE A 12 22.93 0.58 -1.95
C ILE A 12 22.08 1.56 -1.12
N ALA A 13 21.38 2.48 -1.79
CA ALA A 13 20.54 3.46 -1.10
C ALA A 13 19.35 2.79 -0.38
N LEU A 14 18.75 1.75 -0.99
CA LEU A 14 17.73 0.93 -0.34
C LEU A 14 18.28 0.22 0.89
N ALA A 15 19.41 -0.48 0.77
CA ALA A 15 20.04 -1.20 1.89
C ALA A 15 20.41 -0.26 3.05
N GLY A 16 20.83 0.97 2.75
CA GLY A 16 21.08 2.03 3.72
C GLY A 16 19.80 2.71 4.25
N THR A 17 18.63 2.17 3.95
CA THR A 17 17.31 2.71 4.38
C THR A 17 17.09 4.19 4.05
N ARG A 18 17.88 4.77 3.14
CA ARG A 18 17.87 6.20 2.82
C ARG A 18 16.70 6.56 1.91
N PRO A 19 15.85 7.51 2.31
CA PRO A 19 14.80 8.02 1.44
C PRO A 19 15.42 8.95 0.38
N THR A 20 15.40 8.51 -0.87
CA THR A 20 15.83 9.33 -2.02
C THR A 20 14.78 9.34 -3.12
N PRO A 21 14.67 10.42 -3.92
CA PRO A 21 13.74 10.47 -5.05
C PRO A 21 13.97 9.33 -6.05
N ALA A 22 15.22 8.99 -6.35
CA ALA A 22 15.58 7.92 -7.28
C ALA A 22 15.10 6.54 -6.80
N VAL A 23 15.29 6.23 -5.51
CA VAL A 23 14.79 5.00 -4.89
C VAL A 23 13.27 4.94 -4.95
N THR A 24 12.61 6.03 -4.59
CA THR A 24 11.14 6.11 -4.59
C THR A 24 10.56 5.87 -6.00
N GLU A 25 11.15 6.50 -7.01
CA GLU A 25 10.71 6.31 -8.41
C GLU A 25 10.96 4.89 -8.90
N ALA A 26 12.12 4.30 -8.61
CA ALA A 26 12.41 2.91 -8.94
C ALA A 26 11.41 1.93 -8.30
N LEU A 27 11.05 2.14 -7.04
CA LEU A 27 10.05 1.32 -6.35
C LEU A 27 8.65 1.47 -6.94
N ARG A 28 8.23 2.69 -7.26
CA ARG A 28 6.94 2.95 -7.93
C ARG A 28 6.88 2.31 -9.31
N ALA A 29 8.00 2.37 -10.07
CA ALA A 29 8.09 1.70 -11.36
C ALA A 29 8.00 0.17 -11.22
N ALA A 30 8.65 -0.42 -10.21
CA ALA A 30 8.58 -1.85 -9.94
C ALA A 30 7.16 -2.29 -9.55
N VAL A 31 6.48 -1.54 -8.66
CA VAL A 31 5.09 -1.78 -8.28
C VAL A 31 4.17 -1.73 -9.50
N HIS A 32 4.33 -0.70 -10.34
CA HIS A 32 3.55 -0.55 -11.58
C HIS A 32 3.78 -1.71 -12.55
N ALA A 33 5.03 -2.08 -12.81
CA ALA A 33 5.38 -3.20 -13.68
C ALA A 33 4.72 -4.51 -13.21
N ARG A 34 4.72 -4.76 -11.91
CA ARG A 34 4.00 -5.90 -11.31
C ARG A 34 2.49 -5.82 -11.57
N ARG A 35 1.87 -4.63 -11.42
CA ARG A 35 0.44 -4.43 -11.73
C ARG A 35 0.12 -4.81 -13.17
N MET A 36 0.93 -4.34 -14.11
CA MET A 36 0.74 -4.65 -15.53
C MET A 36 0.87 -6.15 -15.82
N LEU A 37 1.77 -6.86 -15.13
CA LEU A 37 1.86 -8.32 -15.23
C LEU A 37 0.60 -9.03 -14.71
N LEU A 38 0.05 -8.58 -13.57
CA LEU A 38 -1.19 -9.13 -13.01
C LEU A 38 -2.38 -8.85 -13.94
N PHE A 39 -2.48 -7.67 -14.51
CA PHE A 39 -3.50 -7.35 -15.52
C PHE A 39 -3.39 -8.24 -16.75
N LYS A 40 -2.18 -8.42 -17.28
CA LYS A 40 -1.94 -9.34 -18.38
C LYS A 40 -2.34 -10.77 -18.04
N ALA A 41 -2.02 -11.23 -16.84
CA ALA A 41 -2.43 -12.55 -16.37
C ALA A 41 -3.96 -12.68 -16.29
N LEU A 42 -4.66 -11.63 -15.82
CA LEU A 42 -6.12 -11.60 -15.80
C LEU A 42 -6.71 -11.69 -17.21
N LEU A 43 -6.19 -10.95 -18.19
CA LEU A 43 -6.62 -11.04 -19.59
C LEU A 43 -6.44 -12.45 -20.15
N VAL A 44 -5.28 -13.06 -19.94
CA VAL A 44 -5.01 -14.44 -20.38
C VAL A 44 -5.96 -15.43 -19.72
N ARG A 45 -6.31 -15.20 -18.45
CA ARG A 45 -7.28 -16.03 -17.75
C ARG A 45 -8.68 -15.88 -18.31
N VAL A 46 -9.15 -14.65 -18.51
CA VAL A 46 -10.48 -14.36 -19.10
C VAL A 46 -10.59 -15.00 -20.48
N GLU A 47 -9.56 -14.91 -21.31
CA GLU A 47 -9.53 -15.56 -22.63
C GLU A 47 -9.63 -17.08 -22.53
N ARG A 48 -8.92 -17.72 -21.61
CA ARG A 48 -9.00 -19.18 -21.39
C ARG A 48 -10.38 -19.63 -20.91
N GLU A 49 -11.03 -18.83 -20.06
CA GLU A 49 -12.34 -19.14 -19.49
C GLU A 49 -13.50 -18.57 -20.34
N HIS A 50 -13.21 -17.91 -21.45
CA HIS A 50 -14.18 -17.19 -22.28
C HIS A 50 -15.43 -17.99 -22.62
N ALA A 51 -15.28 -19.27 -23.00
CA ALA A 51 -16.42 -20.13 -23.37
C ALA A 51 -17.33 -20.48 -22.16
N HIS A 52 -16.80 -20.44 -20.94
CA HIS A 52 -17.50 -20.81 -19.71
C HIS A 52 -18.11 -19.60 -19.00
N LEU A 53 -17.64 -18.38 -19.29
CA LEU A 53 -18.19 -17.17 -18.70
C LEU A 53 -19.59 -16.85 -19.27
N PRO A 54 -20.59 -16.51 -18.44
CA PRO A 54 -21.90 -16.06 -18.91
C PRO A 54 -21.77 -14.84 -19.84
N GLN A 55 -22.57 -14.83 -20.91
CA GLN A 55 -22.53 -13.73 -21.90
C GLN A 55 -22.58 -12.32 -21.28
N PRO A 56 -23.45 -12.06 -20.27
CA PRO A 56 -23.48 -10.73 -19.66
C PRO A 56 -22.20 -10.34 -18.90
N VAL A 57 -21.46 -11.32 -18.34
CA VAL A 57 -20.18 -11.09 -17.65
C VAL A 57 -19.11 -10.76 -18.67
N ARG A 58 -19.03 -11.52 -19.77
CA ARG A 58 -18.06 -11.26 -20.86
C ARG A 58 -18.24 -9.86 -21.45
N ARG A 59 -19.47 -9.51 -21.84
CA ARG A 59 -19.77 -8.17 -22.38
C ARG A 59 -19.41 -7.07 -21.40
N GLY A 60 -19.76 -7.23 -20.11
CA GLY A 60 -19.39 -6.26 -19.09
C GLY A 60 -17.89 -6.08 -18.98
N PHE A 61 -17.12 -7.16 -18.99
CA PHE A 61 -15.66 -7.11 -18.96
C PHE A 61 -15.07 -6.43 -20.21
N GLU A 62 -15.58 -6.76 -21.40
CA GLU A 62 -15.16 -6.15 -22.67
C GLU A 62 -15.43 -4.64 -22.71
N ASP A 63 -16.61 -4.21 -22.25
CA ASP A 63 -17.01 -2.80 -22.19
C ASP A 63 -16.10 -2.01 -21.19
N ASP A 64 -15.87 -2.58 -20.01
CA ASP A 64 -15.00 -1.99 -18.97
C ASP A 64 -13.54 -1.91 -19.46
N TRP A 65 -13.06 -2.95 -20.13
CA TRP A 65 -11.73 -2.96 -20.72
C TRP A 65 -11.58 -1.90 -21.80
N ALA A 66 -12.54 -1.83 -22.73
CA ALA A 66 -12.54 -0.80 -23.77
C ALA A 66 -12.59 0.61 -23.20
N LEU A 67 -13.28 0.82 -22.08
CA LEU A 67 -13.29 2.10 -21.36
C LEU A 67 -11.91 2.42 -20.77
N LEU A 68 -11.25 1.44 -20.15
CA LEU A 68 -9.91 1.59 -19.58
C LEU A 68 -8.87 1.92 -20.66
N GLU A 69 -8.91 1.23 -21.81
CA GLU A 69 -8.02 1.52 -22.95
C GLU A 69 -8.24 2.93 -23.53
N ARG A 70 -9.47 3.40 -23.60
CA ARG A 70 -9.76 4.79 -24.02
C ARG A 70 -9.17 5.78 -23.03
N ALA A 71 -9.31 5.50 -21.72
CA ALA A 71 -8.73 6.34 -20.67
C ALA A 71 -7.20 6.39 -20.80
N GLU A 72 -6.54 5.26 -21.04
CA GLU A 72 -5.09 5.20 -21.19
C GLU A 72 -4.59 5.97 -22.41
N ARG A 73 -5.28 5.86 -23.54
CA ARG A 73 -4.94 6.67 -24.74
C ARG A 73 -5.12 8.17 -24.49
N THR A 74 -5.99 8.57 -23.57
CA THR A 74 -6.24 9.98 -23.26
C THR A 74 -5.27 10.53 -22.22
N ASP A 75 -5.03 9.81 -21.13
CA ASP A 75 -4.08 10.16 -20.04
C ASP A 75 -3.59 8.91 -19.35
N ALA A 76 -2.47 8.35 -19.81
CA ALA A 76 -1.83 7.17 -19.21
C ALA A 76 -1.41 7.41 -17.75
N GLY A 77 -1.06 8.64 -17.39
CA GLY A 77 -0.72 9.00 -16.00
C GLY A 77 -1.91 8.89 -15.06
N ALA A 78 -3.10 9.29 -15.51
CA ALA A 78 -4.33 9.15 -14.74
C ALA A 78 -4.71 7.67 -14.54
N VAL A 79 -4.55 6.84 -15.58
CA VAL A 79 -4.78 5.40 -15.49
C VAL A 79 -3.78 4.77 -14.53
N ARG A 80 -2.48 5.09 -14.66
CA ARG A 80 -1.44 4.58 -13.76
C ARG A 80 -1.76 4.84 -12.29
N GLU A 81 -2.24 6.03 -11.93
CA GLU A 81 -2.62 6.36 -10.55
C GLU A 81 -3.73 5.44 -10.00
N VAL A 82 -4.70 5.05 -10.83
CA VAL A 82 -5.77 4.14 -10.43
C VAL A 82 -5.28 2.71 -10.33
N LEU A 83 -4.45 2.27 -11.28
CA LEU A 83 -3.88 0.94 -11.28
C LEU A 83 -2.90 0.73 -10.11
N ASP A 84 -2.15 1.76 -9.75
CA ASP A 84 -1.17 1.72 -8.65
C ASP A 84 -1.83 1.90 -7.27
N TYR A 85 -3.15 2.19 -7.20
CA TYR A 85 -3.85 2.23 -5.92
C TYR A 85 -3.80 0.84 -5.24
N PRO A 86 -3.52 0.75 -3.92
CA PRO A 86 -3.20 -0.51 -3.26
C PRO A 86 -4.22 -1.62 -3.47
N THR A 87 -5.52 -1.30 -3.31
CA THR A 87 -6.58 -2.31 -3.39
C THR A 87 -6.78 -2.87 -4.80
N THR A 88 -6.37 -2.14 -5.85
CA THR A 88 -6.35 -2.67 -7.22
C THR A 88 -5.46 -3.92 -7.34
N GLY A 89 -4.32 -3.94 -6.65
CA GLY A 89 -3.48 -5.12 -6.69
C GLY A 89 -3.93 -6.26 -5.80
N ALA A 90 -4.53 -5.95 -4.66
CA ALA A 90 -5.18 -6.96 -3.84
C ALA A 90 -6.29 -7.65 -4.64
N TRP A 91 -7.17 -6.86 -5.27
CA TRP A 91 -8.20 -7.37 -6.16
C TRP A 91 -7.66 -8.27 -7.27
N LEU A 92 -6.65 -7.82 -8.02
CA LEU A 92 -6.05 -8.61 -9.10
C LEU A 92 -5.50 -9.94 -8.60
N THR A 93 -4.87 -9.94 -7.42
CA THR A 93 -4.31 -11.15 -6.81
C THR A 93 -5.41 -12.12 -6.41
N GLU A 94 -6.47 -11.65 -5.78
CA GLU A 94 -7.62 -12.47 -5.40
C GLU A 94 -8.38 -12.97 -6.64
N ALA A 95 -8.63 -12.12 -7.63
CA ALA A 95 -9.24 -12.51 -8.89
C ALA A 95 -8.46 -13.63 -9.60
N LEU A 96 -7.13 -13.58 -9.59
CA LEU A 96 -6.28 -14.60 -10.19
C LEU A 96 -6.23 -15.89 -9.37
N ALA A 97 -6.45 -15.84 -8.08
CA ALA A 97 -6.46 -17.00 -7.19
C ALA A 97 -7.84 -17.67 -7.07
N ALA A 98 -8.93 -16.95 -7.37
CA ALA A 98 -10.29 -17.44 -7.24
C ALA A 98 -10.53 -18.69 -8.11
N PRO A 99 -11.33 -19.66 -7.68
CA PRO A 99 -11.78 -20.77 -8.55
C PRO A 99 -12.61 -20.25 -9.73
N ALA A 100 -12.69 -21.03 -10.82
CA ALA A 100 -13.55 -20.71 -11.94
C ALA A 100 -15.04 -20.73 -11.52
N GLY A 101 -15.86 -19.88 -12.15
CA GLY A 101 -17.28 -19.77 -11.89
C GLY A 101 -17.68 -18.50 -11.11
N PRO A 102 -18.75 -18.56 -10.27
CA PRO A 102 -19.38 -17.37 -9.70
C PRO A 102 -18.43 -16.47 -8.88
N GLU A 103 -17.45 -17.04 -8.21
CA GLU A 103 -16.47 -16.27 -7.42
C GLU A 103 -15.57 -15.45 -8.35
N PHE A 104 -15.03 -16.06 -9.40
CA PHE A 104 -14.23 -15.35 -10.41
C PHE A 104 -15.06 -14.26 -11.12
N GLU A 105 -16.33 -14.58 -11.47
CA GLU A 105 -17.25 -13.63 -12.08
C GLU A 105 -17.51 -12.40 -11.18
N ALA A 106 -17.62 -12.62 -9.87
CA ALA A 106 -17.78 -11.54 -8.90
C ALA A 106 -16.53 -10.63 -8.85
N HIS A 107 -15.34 -11.22 -8.92
CA HIS A 107 -14.10 -10.45 -9.02
C HIS A 107 -14.01 -9.66 -10.33
N LEU A 108 -14.43 -10.22 -11.47
CA LEU A 108 -14.41 -9.50 -12.76
C LEU A 108 -15.25 -8.22 -12.72
N ALA A 109 -16.37 -8.23 -12.01
CA ALA A 109 -17.25 -7.05 -11.88
C ALA A 109 -16.55 -5.84 -11.18
N HIS A 110 -15.45 -6.04 -10.45
CA HIS A 110 -14.70 -4.95 -9.84
C HIS A 110 -13.96 -4.08 -10.87
N LEU A 111 -13.65 -4.61 -12.06
CA LEU A 111 -13.03 -3.85 -13.14
C LEU A 111 -13.86 -2.61 -13.51
N THR A 112 -15.19 -2.69 -13.41
CA THR A 112 -16.10 -1.56 -13.65
C THR A 112 -15.71 -0.32 -12.87
N GLY A 113 -15.44 -0.46 -11.56
CA GLY A 113 -15.02 0.67 -10.72
C GLY A 113 -13.66 1.23 -11.13
N VAL A 114 -12.70 0.36 -11.45
CA VAL A 114 -11.35 0.74 -11.92
C VAL A 114 -11.44 1.52 -13.23
N ALA A 115 -12.18 1.00 -14.22
CA ALA A 115 -12.32 1.60 -15.55
C ALA A 115 -13.02 2.97 -15.48
N VAL A 116 -14.08 3.08 -14.66
CA VAL A 116 -14.83 4.33 -14.51
C VAL A 116 -14.01 5.42 -13.82
N VAL A 117 -13.24 5.07 -12.76
CA VAL A 117 -12.35 6.05 -12.11
C VAL A 117 -11.23 6.48 -13.06
N ALA A 118 -10.65 5.54 -13.81
CA ALA A 118 -9.63 5.85 -14.81
C ALA A 118 -10.18 6.79 -15.90
N ALA A 119 -11.36 6.51 -16.43
CA ALA A 119 -12.02 7.36 -17.43
C ALA A 119 -12.34 8.76 -16.90
N ALA A 120 -12.86 8.86 -15.67
CA ALA A 120 -13.14 10.14 -15.03
C ALA A 120 -11.88 10.98 -14.86
N ARG A 121 -10.79 10.37 -14.34
CA ARG A 121 -9.50 11.06 -14.13
C ARG A 121 -8.85 11.48 -15.43
N ALA A 122 -8.93 10.64 -16.46
CA ALA A 122 -8.41 10.96 -17.80
C ALA A 122 -9.25 11.99 -18.53
N GLY A 123 -10.48 12.29 -18.08
CA GLY A 123 -11.39 13.22 -18.72
C GLY A 123 -12.13 12.61 -19.91
N CYS A 124 -12.25 11.30 -19.97
CA CYS A 124 -13.03 10.63 -21.01
C CYS A 124 -14.53 10.79 -20.78
N SER A 125 -15.29 10.89 -21.87
CA SER A 125 -16.73 10.74 -21.83
C SER A 125 -17.11 9.27 -21.71
N ALA A 126 -18.15 8.97 -20.93
CA ALA A 126 -18.73 7.64 -20.85
C ALA A 126 -20.26 7.78 -20.68
N THR A 127 -21.01 6.88 -21.30
CA THR A 127 -22.46 6.75 -21.17
C THR A 127 -22.83 5.30 -21.21
N GLY A 128 -23.76 4.87 -20.34
CA GLY A 128 -24.20 3.49 -20.33
C GLY A 128 -24.75 3.02 -18.99
N ILE A 129 -25.01 1.73 -18.91
CA ILE A 129 -25.45 1.04 -17.70
C ILE A 129 -24.33 0.11 -17.24
N LEU A 130 -23.85 0.36 -16.04
CA LEU A 130 -22.86 -0.45 -15.36
C LEU A 130 -23.55 -1.56 -14.56
N ARG A 131 -22.97 -2.77 -14.56
CA ARG A 131 -23.42 -3.88 -13.74
C ARG A 131 -22.68 -3.88 -12.41
N VAL A 132 -23.43 -3.99 -11.32
CA VAL A 132 -22.91 -3.97 -9.94
C VAL A 132 -23.53 -5.12 -9.16
N PRO A 133 -23.18 -6.37 -9.48
CA PRO A 133 -23.87 -7.56 -8.94
C PRO A 133 -23.78 -7.67 -7.42
N SER A 134 -22.71 -7.14 -6.80
CA SER A 134 -22.53 -7.06 -5.35
C SER A 134 -23.43 -6.02 -4.65
N GLY A 135 -24.11 -5.15 -5.41
CA GLY A 135 -24.82 -3.99 -4.87
C GLY A 135 -23.92 -2.87 -4.35
N LEU A 136 -22.58 -3.01 -4.50
CA LEU A 136 -21.58 -2.02 -4.07
C LEU A 136 -20.59 -1.76 -5.21
N LEU A 137 -20.59 -0.55 -5.74
CA LEU A 137 -19.59 -0.11 -6.73
C LEU A 137 -18.42 0.54 -5.99
N SER A 138 -17.34 -0.19 -5.81
CA SER A 138 -16.09 0.34 -5.26
C SER A 138 -15.36 1.14 -6.33
N LEU A 139 -14.95 2.36 -5.97
CA LEU A 139 -14.22 3.31 -6.81
C LEU A 139 -12.84 3.53 -6.17
N PRO A 140 -11.78 2.89 -6.68
CA PRO A 140 -10.46 2.89 -6.05
C PRO A 140 -9.95 4.30 -5.72
N GLY A 141 -9.57 4.53 -4.46
CA GLY A 141 -9.08 5.81 -3.98
C GLY A 141 -10.13 6.91 -3.81
N LEU A 142 -11.42 6.64 -4.07
CA LEU A 142 -12.51 7.61 -3.95
C LEU A 142 -13.56 7.20 -2.92
N GLY A 143 -14.05 5.97 -2.95
CA GLY A 143 -15.12 5.50 -2.06
C GLY A 143 -16.01 4.44 -2.69
N VAL A 144 -17.24 4.31 -2.17
CA VAL A 144 -18.21 3.29 -2.58
C VAL A 144 -19.57 3.90 -2.84
N LEU A 145 -20.19 3.56 -3.97
CA LEU A 145 -21.57 3.86 -4.29
C LEU A 145 -22.43 2.61 -4.05
N ARG A 146 -23.46 2.74 -3.23
CA ARG A 146 -24.48 1.68 -3.02
C ARG A 146 -25.40 1.59 -4.22
N CYS A 147 -25.54 0.41 -4.77
CA CYS A 147 -26.34 0.11 -5.95
C CYS A 147 -27.29 -1.08 -5.68
N PRO A 148 -28.29 -0.95 -4.81
CA PRO A 148 -29.17 -2.06 -4.42
C PRO A 148 -29.92 -2.69 -5.60
N SER A 149 -30.12 -1.96 -6.68
CA SER A 149 -30.68 -2.51 -7.94
C SER A 149 -29.70 -3.40 -8.72
N GLY A 150 -28.43 -3.51 -8.28
CA GLY A 150 -27.35 -4.19 -9.01
C GLY A 150 -26.91 -3.44 -10.28
N ARG A 151 -27.29 -2.17 -10.44
CA ARG A 151 -26.99 -1.38 -11.64
C ARG A 151 -26.73 0.10 -11.28
N ALA A 152 -25.84 0.74 -12.05
CA ALA A 152 -25.64 2.17 -12.04
C ALA A 152 -25.64 2.73 -13.46
N ARG A 153 -26.11 3.94 -13.66
CA ARG A 153 -25.97 4.68 -14.92
C ARG A 153 -24.73 5.57 -14.82
N VAL A 154 -23.89 5.50 -15.82
CA VAL A 154 -22.80 6.44 -16.03
C VAL A 154 -23.20 7.39 -17.15
N GLY A 155 -23.00 8.68 -16.93
CA GLY A 155 -23.21 9.71 -17.94
C GLY A 155 -22.30 10.89 -17.67
N GLY A 156 -21.78 11.51 -18.72
CA GLY A 156 -20.97 12.70 -18.55
C GLY A 156 -20.29 13.13 -19.83
N ARG A 157 -19.98 14.44 -19.86
CA ARG A 157 -19.28 15.13 -20.95
C ARG A 157 -18.24 16.07 -20.32
N ASP A 158 -17.31 16.54 -21.12
CA ASP A 158 -16.34 17.58 -20.76
C ASP A 158 -15.48 17.23 -19.52
N GLY A 159 -15.14 15.93 -19.40
CA GLY A 159 -14.27 15.45 -18.35
C GLY A 159 -14.89 15.32 -16.96
N ARG A 160 -16.24 15.35 -16.87
CA ARG A 160 -16.98 15.08 -15.64
C ARG A 160 -17.89 13.89 -15.85
N LEU A 161 -17.68 12.82 -15.09
CA LEU A 161 -18.56 11.68 -15.09
C LEU A 161 -19.47 11.71 -13.87
N ARG A 162 -20.75 11.46 -14.10
CA ARG A 162 -21.74 11.26 -13.04
C ARG A 162 -22.20 9.82 -13.03
N LEU A 163 -22.18 9.22 -11.85
CA LEU A 163 -22.76 7.91 -11.59
C LEU A 163 -24.08 8.10 -10.83
N VAL A 164 -25.11 7.41 -11.26
CA VAL A 164 -26.42 7.39 -10.62
C VAL A 164 -26.86 5.95 -10.47
N GLU A 165 -27.19 5.51 -9.26
CA GLU A 165 -27.83 4.24 -9.03
C GLU A 165 -29.13 4.14 -9.83
N ALA A 166 -29.40 3.00 -10.48
CA ALA A 166 -30.42 2.91 -11.50
C ALA A 166 -31.86 3.17 -10.98
N ALA A 167 -32.14 2.84 -9.72
CA ALA A 167 -33.41 3.16 -9.05
C ALA A 167 -33.42 4.56 -8.36
N GLY A 168 -32.33 5.32 -8.47
CA GLY A 168 -32.26 6.69 -7.94
C GLY A 168 -31.84 6.81 -6.47
N HIS A 169 -31.41 5.72 -5.84
CA HIS A 169 -31.04 5.71 -4.42
C HIS A 169 -29.67 6.33 -4.12
N GLY A 170 -28.89 6.69 -5.13
CA GLY A 170 -27.58 7.30 -4.91
C GLY A 170 -26.98 7.89 -6.17
N ALA A 171 -26.12 8.90 -5.98
CA ALA A 171 -25.38 9.51 -7.07
C ALA A 171 -24.04 10.04 -6.59
N VAL A 172 -23.05 10.11 -7.51
CA VAL A 172 -21.76 10.74 -7.29
C VAL A 172 -21.23 11.37 -8.57
N ASP A 173 -20.68 12.56 -8.47
CA ASP A 173 -19.94 13.20 -9.54
C ASP A 173 -18.45 12.92 -9.37
N LEU A 174 -17.82 12.38 -10.40
CA LEU A 174 -16.40 12.02 -10.42
C LEU A 174 -15.62 13.14 -11.12
N PRO A 175 -14.64 13.74 -10.44
CA PRO A 175 -13.85 14.82 -11.02
C PRO A 175 -12.78 14.30 -11.97
N ARG A 176 -12.44 15.13 -12.95
CA ARG A 176 -11.22 14.97 -13.75
C ARG A 176 -9.97 15.21 -12.88
N ARG A 177 -8.85 14.53 -13.20
CA ARG A 177 -7.54 14.84 -12.61
C ARG A 177 -7.18 16.31 -12.89
N ARG A 178 -6.84 17.07 -11.85
CA ARG A 178 -6.30 18.43 -12.01
C ARG A 178 -4.76 18.35 -12.03
N THR A 179 -4.16 18.75 -13.16
CA THR A 179 -2.72 18.95 -13.25
C THR A 179 -2.36 20.28 -12.58
N GLY A 180 -1.51 20.26 -11.56
CA GLY A 180 -0.87 21.45 -10.98
C GLY A 180 -1.48 22.06 -9.72
N ALA A 181 -2.40 21.40 -9.03
CA ALA A 181 -2.92 21.92 -7.76
C ALA A 181 -2.11 21.38 -6.56
N GLN A 182 -1.27 22.22 -5.97
CA GLN A 182 -0.70 22.04 -4.62
C GLN A 182 -1.72 22.29 -3.50
N ASP A 183 -2.97 22.48 -3.82
CA ASP A 183 -4.02 22.78 -2.85
C ASP A 183 -4.66 21.50 -2.34
N GLY A 184 -4.54 21.24 -1.04
CA GLY A 184 -5.05 20.06 -0.33
C GLY A 184 -6.58 19.93 -0.28
N THR A 185 -7.30 20.62 -1.13
CA THR A 185 -8.72 20.39 -1.40
C THR A 185 -8.84 19.29 -2.45
N ARG A 186 -8.80 18.02 -1.98
CA ARG A 186 -9.32 16.91 -2.78
C ARG A 186 -10.73 17.30 -3.23
N ASP A 187 -10.93 17.30 -4.55
CA ASP A 187 -12.23 17.54 -5.17
C ASP A 187 -13.31 16.77 -4.39
N ARG A 188 -14.21 17.54 -3.78
CA ARG A 188 -15.34 16.97 -3.07
C ARG A 188 -16.21 16.27 -4.11
N ALA A 189 -16.15 14.95 -4.15
CA ALA A 189 -17.21 14.17 -4.76
C ALA A 189 -18.53 14.69 -4.18
N VAL A 190 -19.43 15.19 -5.02
CA VAL A 190 -20.65 15.82 -4.55
C VAL A 190 -21.45 14.81 -3.72
N ARG A 191 -21.88 15.21 -2.54
CA ARG A 191 -22.63 14.39 -1.59
C ARG A 191 -23.97 13.97 -2.22
N GLY A 192 -24.07 12.71 -2.61
CA GLY A 192 -25.32 12.06 -2.97
C GLY A 192 -25.76 11.07 -1.91
N SER A 193 -27.05 10.80 -1.79
CA SER A 193 -27.55 9.65 -1.03
C SER A 193 -26.91 8.37 -1.58
N GLY A 194 -26.56 7.44 -0.71
CA GLY A 194 -25.91 6.17 -1.13
C GLY A 194 -24.42 6.25 -1.47
N TRP A 195 -23.80 7.43 -1.51
CA TRP A 195 -22.36 7.61 -1.68
C TRP A 195 -21.62 7.69 -0.35
N SER A 196 -20.55 6.92 -0.23
CA SER A 196 -19.62 6.97 0.89
C SER A 196 -18.21 7.26 0.37
N ALA A 197 -17.71 8.49 0.57
CA ALA A 197 -16.37 8.88 0.16
C ALA A 197 -15.30 8.32 1.12
N LEU A 198 -14.12 7.99 0.65
CA LEU A 198 -12.95 7.80 1.50
C LEU A 198 -12.59 9.10 2.21
N ARG A 199 -12.02 8.99 3.40
CA ARG A 199 -11.68 10.13 4.25
C ARG A 199 -10.23 10.50 4.09
N ALA A 200 -9.96 11.73 3.62
CA ALA A 200 -8.60 12.23 3.44
C ALA A 200 -7.86 12.35 4.78
N LEU A 201 -6.58 11.99 4.78
CA LEU A 201 -5.67 12.25 5.89
C LEU A 201 -4.92 13.57 5.66
N PRO A 202 -4.73 14.40 6.70
CA PRO A 202 -4.19 15.76 6.53
C PRO A 202 -2.71 15.79 6.15
N GLY A 203 -2.32 16.72 5.29
CA GLY A 203 -0.93 17.02 4.96
C GLY A 203 -0.26 16.05 4.00
N GLY A 204 -1.01 15.21 3.29
CA GLY A 204 -0.51 14.27 2.30
C GLY A 204 -1.60 13.80 1.34
N THR A 205 -1.27 12.80 0.52
CA THR A 205 -2.21 12.20 -0.44
C THR A 205 -2.89 10.94 0.09
N ALA A 206 -2.49 10.44 1.25
CA ALA A 206 -3.05 9.23 1.85
C ALA A 206 -4.52 9.42 2.29
N VAL A 207 -5.28 8.35 2.20
CA VAL A 207 -6.67 8.25 2.68
C VAL A 207 -6.78 7.25 3.81
N LEU A 208 -7.79 7.41 4.64
CA LEU A 208 -8.27 6.36 5.51
C LEU A 208 -9.22 5.48 4.69
N ASP A 209 -8.78 4.28 4.32
CA ASP A 209 -9.54 3.34 3.51
C ASP A 209 -10.23 2.31 4.42
N ASP A 210 -11.47 2.62 4.75
CA ASP A 210 -12.34 1.79 5.57
C ASP A 210 -13.55 1.26 4.78
N LEU A 211 -13.50 1.31 3.45
CA LEU A 211 -14.61 0.97 2.59
C LEU A 211 -14.30 -0.08 1.52
N ASP A 212 -13.11 -0.05 0.91
CA ASP A 212 -12.81 -0.94 -0.21
C ASP A 212 -12.89 -2.42 0.20
N PRO A 213 -13.57 -3.29 -0.53
CA PRO A 213 -13.71 -4.71 -0.19
C PRO A 213 -12.37 -5.47 -0.18
N TYR A 214 -11.38 -5.02 -0.95
CA TYR A 214 -10.05 -5.64 -1.04
C TYR A 214 -8.99 -5.01 -0.13
N ARG A 215 -9.37 -4.14 0.83
CA ARG A 215 -8.44 -3.45 1.72
C ARG A 215 -7.72 -4.36 2.71
N VAL A 216 -8.34 -5.50 3.07
CA VAL A 216 -7.77 -6.52 3.96
C VAL A 216 -8.01 -7.88 3.31
N PRO A 217 -6.98 -8.75 3.17
CA PRO A 217 -7.16 -10.09 2.61
C PRO A 217 -8.05 -10.97 3.49
N HIS A 218 -8.77 -11.89 2.89
CA HIS A 218 -9.50 -12.91 3.63
C HIS A 218 -8.52 -14.01 4.12
N PRO A 219 -8.62 -14.52 5.37
CA PRO A 219 -9.63 -14.23 6.39
C PRO A 219 -9.29 -13.05 7.33
N GLY A 220 -8.19 -12.34 7.13
CA GLY A 220 -7.70 -11.23 7.96
C GLY A 220 -6.19 -11.24 8.10
N ILE A 221 -5.64 -10.43 9.00
CA ILE A 221 -4.20 -10.23 9.19
C ILE A 221 -3.68 -11.02 10.39
N GLY A 222 -2.54 -11.68 10.19
CA GLY A 222 -1.79 -12.39 11.23
C GLY A 222 -2.47 -13.68 11.70
N PRO A 223 -1.89 -14.34 12.72
CA PRO A 223 -2.37 -15.65 13.20
C PRO A 223 -3.80 -15.62 13.76
N THR A 224 -4.26 -14.47 14.23
CA THR A 224 -5.61 -14.27 14.79
C THR A 224 -6.62 -13.78 13.76
N ALA A 225 -6.22 -13.72 12.47
CA ALA A 225 -7.07 -13.28 11.37
C ALA A 225 -7.81 -11.96 11.65
N VAL A 226 -7.07 -10.93 12.09
CA VAL A 226 -7.64 -9.62 12.44
C VAL A 226 -8.32 -9.02 11.22
N PRO A 227 -9.65 -8.78 11.23
CA PRO A 227 -10.37 -8.24 10.09
C PRO A 227 -10.20 -6.73 9.95
N ALA A 228 -10.67 -6.19 8.82
CA ALA A 228 -10.83 -4.76 8.66
C ALA A 228 -11.83 -4.19 9.68
N ALA A 229 -11.57 -2.99 10.17
CA ALA A 229 -12.56 -2.27 10.95
C ALA A 229 -13.70 -1.78 10.07
N ASP A 230 -14.92 -1.84 10.58
CA ASP A 230 -16.07 -1.22 9.94
C ASP A 230 -16.01 0.30 10.05
N ARG A 231 -16.51 0.98 9.04
CA ARG A 231 -16.57 2.44 9.00
C ARG A 231 -17.30 3.05 10.21
N ALA A 232 -18.35 2.39 10.69
CA ALA A 232 -19.10 2.84 11.85
C ALA A 232 -18.25 2.85 13.15
N HIS A 233 -17.23 1.99 13.21
CA HIS A 233 -16.33 1.87 14.35
C HIS A 233 -14.98 2.56 14.12
N THR A 234 -14.84 3.34 13.03
CA THR A 234 -13.62 4.04 12.68
C THR A 234 -13.72 5.52 13.01
N ASP A 235 -13.12 5.95 14.12
CA ASP A 235 -13.03 7.37 14.52
C ASP A 235 -12.05 8.15 13.65
N HIS A 236 -12.55 8.77 12.58
CA HIS A 236 -11.72 9.56 11.67
C HIS A 236 -10.98 10.73 12.35
N PRO A 237 -11.57 11.55 13.22
CA PRO A 237 -10.85 12.59 13.96
C PRO A 237 -9.64 12.06 14.72
N ALA A 238 -9.77 10.91 15.39
CA ALA A 238 -8.66 10.28 16.11
C ALA A 238 -7.55 9.84 15.15
N TRP A 239 -7.90 9.18 14.04
CA TRP A 239 -6.95 8.79 13.00
C TRP A 239 -6.23 9.98 12.37
N ALA A 240 -6.98 11.01 11.94
CA ALA A 240 -6.43 12.20 11.33
C ALA A 240 -5.52 12.99 12.31
N GLY A 241 -5.89 13.02 13.58
CA GLY A 241 -5.08 13.64 14.62
C GLY A 241 -3.76 12.92 14.88
N ARG A 242 -3.79 11.56 14.95
CA ARG A 242 -2.56 10.76 15.10
C ARG A 242 -1.67 10.83 13.86
N TRP A 243 -2.25 10.72 12.69
CA TRP A 243 -1.54 10.88 11.42
C TRP A 243 -0.80 12.21 11.33
N ARG A 244 -1.49 13.33 11.59
CA ARG A 244 -0.87 14.68 11.54
C ARG A 244 0.32 14.78 12.49
N ARG A 245 0.16 14.31 13.74
CA ARG A 245 1.23 14.36 14.75
C ARG A 245 2.36 13.37 14.43
N ALA A 246 2.07 12.17 13.91
CA ALA A 246 3.12 11.24 13.48
C ALA A 246 3.97 11.82 12.35
N ARG A 247 3.34 12.45 11.36
CA ARG A 247 4.04 13.15 10.28
C ARG A 247 4.91 14.29 10.81
N ALA A 248 4.43 15.05 11.78
CA ALA A 248 5.21 16.12 12.40
C ALA A 248 6.46 15.56 13.12
N LEU A 249 6.36 14.42 13.80
CA LEU A 249 7.51 13.73 14.41
C LEU A 249 8.52 13.27 13.36
N LEU A 250 8.05 12.64 12.28
CA LEU A 250 8.92 12.20 11.18
C LEU A 250 9.60 13.40 10.51
N SER A 251 8.86 14.47 10.22
CA SER A 251 9.39 15.70 9.63
C SER A 251 10.46 16.36 10.49
N ALA A 252 10.24 16.44 11.80
CA ALA A 252 11.20 16.98 12.74
C ALA A 252 12.46 16.09 12.88
N THR A 253 12.39 14.83 12.48
CA THR A 253 13.50 13.88 12.53
C THR A 253 14.28 13.86 11.22
N ASP A 254 13.58 13.74 10.10
CA ASP A 254 14.15 13.63 8.75
C ASP A 254 13.09 13.98 7.70
N GLN A 255 13.26 15.07 6.99
CA GLN A 255 12.35 15.50 5.91
C GLN A 255 12.24 14.46 4.79
N GLY A 256 13.28 13.68 4.53
CA GLY A 256 13.26 12.60 3.57
C GLY A 256 12.22 11.53 3.92
N ARG A 257 11.97 11.27 5.21
CA ARG A 257 10.96 10.30 5.65
C ARG A 257 9.53 10.75 5.33
N ILE A 258 9.27 12.07 5.38
CA ILE A 258 7.97 12.61 4.95
C ILE A 258 7.80 12.48 3.44
N PHE A 259 8.83 12.86 2.68
CA PHE A 259 8.80 12.68 1.23
C PHE A 259 8.53 11.21 0.84
N GLU A 260 9.22 10.28 1.48
CA GLU A 260 9.04 8.84 1.26
C GLU A 260 7.62 8.37 1.64
N THR A 261 7.12 8.81 2.80
CA THR A 261 5.76 8.49 3.26
C THR A 261 4.72 9.01 2.27
N ASP A 262 4.83 10.24 1.79
CA ASP A 262 3.89 10.84 0.85
C ASP A 262 3.91 10.17 -0.52
N ALA A 263 5.07 9.67 -0.93
CA ALA A 263 5.24 9.03 -2.22
C ALA A 263 4.85 7.54 -2.24
N LEU A 264 4.94 6.85 -1.10
CA LEU A 264 4.76 5.40 -1.03
C LEU A 264 3.51 4.96 -0.24
N VAL A 265 2.96 5.79 0.66
CA VAL A 265 1.76 5.44 1.44
C VAL A 265 0.54 6.14 0.86
N HIS A 266 -0.36 5.36 0.26
CA HIS A 266 -1.58 5.85 -0.38
C HIS A 266 -2.82 5.63 0.48
N ALA A 267 -2.82 4.58 1.29
CA ALA A 267 -3.94 4.20 2.15
C ALA A 267 -3.47 3.79 3.55
N LEU A 268 -4.16 4.29 4.56
CA LEU A 268 -4.12 3.77 5.91
C LEU A 268 -5.40 2.97 6.11
N VAL A 269 -5.25 1.66 6.37
CA VAL A 269 -6.39 0.74 6.48
C VAL A 269 -6.60 0.38 7.94
N PRO A 270 -7.74 0.79 8.54
CA PRO A 270 -8.07 0.45 9.91
C PRO A 270 -8.34 -1.05 10.06
N LEU A 271 -7.66 -1.68 11.02
CA LEU A 271 -7.97 -3.03 11.49
C LEU A 271 -8.87 -2.97 12.74
N ALA A 272 -9.71 -3.97 12.89
CA ALA A 272 -10.57 -4.08 14.06
C ALA A 272 -9.73 -4.12 15.36
N ALA A 273 -10.24 -3.51 16.41
CA ALA A 273 -9.58 -3.54 17.71
C ALA A 273 -9.43 -4.99 18.21
N ALA A 274 -8.25 -5.30 18.78
CA ALA A 274 -8.05 -6.60 19.41
C ALA A 274 -9.00 -6.72 20.61
N GLY A 275 -9.71 -7.84 20.71
CA GLY A 275 -10.65 -8.09 21.81
C GLY A 275 -10.00 -8.30 23.19
N ARG A 276 -8.68 -8.12 23.32
CA ARG A 276 -7.94 -8.20 24.59
C ARG A 276 -7.27 -6.86 24.89
N ALA A 277 -7.65 -6.25 26.00
CA ALA A 277 -6.95 -5.09 26.55
C ALA A 277 -5.48 -5.45 26.81
N GLY A 278 -4.52 -4.68 26.25
CA GLY A 278 -3.09 -4.80 26.54
C GLY A 278 -2.22 -5.46 25.46
N GLY A 279 -2.77 -5.86 24.32
CA GLY A 279 -1.95 -6.32 23.17
C GLY A 279 -1.23 -5.16 22.46
N VAL A 280 -0.03 -5.44 21.93
CA VAL A 280 0.63 -4.50 21.01
C VAL A 280 -0.23 -4.35 19.75
N PRO A 281 -0.54 -3.12 19.29
CA PRO A 281 -1.32 -2.91 18.07
C PRO A 281 -0.70 -3.64 16.89
N THR A 282 -1.53 -4.37 16.16
CA THR A 282 -1.09 -5.08 14.96
C THR A 282 -0.87 -4.07 13.84
N GLY A 283 0.34 -4.01 13.30
CA GLY A 283 0.67 -3.36 12.04
C GLY A 283 0.98 -4.42 10.99
N ALA A 284 0.65 -4.16 9.73
CA ALA A 284 0.96 -5.05 8.63
C ALA A 284 1.00 -4.32 7.28
N THR A 285 1.78 -4.87 6.37
CA THR A 285 1.67 -4.63 4.93
C THR A 285 1.35 -5.91 4.20
N VAL A 286 0.68 -5.81 3.09
CA VAL A 286 0.30 -6.95 2.24
C VAL A 286 1.02 -6.83 0.90
N ARG A 287 1.74 -7.87 0.50
CA ARG A 287 2.52 -7.88 -0.76
C ARG A 287 1.66 -7.61 -2.00
N SER A 288 0.37 -7.97 -1.97
CA SER A 288 -0.59 -7.69 -3.04
C SER A 288 -1.08 -6.24 -3.07
N ALA A 289 -0.94 -5.49 -1.95
CA ALA A 289 -1.42 -4.11 -1.79
C ALA A 289 -0.31 -3.13 -1.38
N PRO A 290 0.82 -3.02 -2.14
CA PRO A 290 1.88 -2.08 -1.80
C PRO A 290 1.35 -0.66 -1.76
N GLY A 291 1.73 0.09 -0.72
CA GLY A 291 1.22 1.43 -0.46
C GLY A 291 0.01 1.49 0.48
N ALA A 292 -0.51 0.34 0.93
CA ALA A 292 -1.42 0.27 2.06
C ALA A 292 -0.65 -0.07 3.34
N VAL A 293 -0.91 0.68 4.41
CA VAL A 293 -0.48 0.36 5.78
C VAL A 293 -1.72 -0.02 6.57
N LEU A 294 -1.79 -1.30 6.96
CA LEU A 294 -2.88 -1.84 7.74
C LEU A 294 -2.50 -1.77 9.22
N THR A 295 -3.33 -1.16 10.07
CA THR A 295 -3.01 -1.09 11.50
C THR A 295 -4.26 -0.89 12.35
N GLN A 296 -4.23 -1.39 13.56
CA GLN A 296 -5.15 -0.97 14.60
C GLN A 296 -4.84 0.47 14.99
N LEU A 297 -5.82 1.20 15.55
CA LEU A 297 -5.59 2.58 15.96
C LEU A 297 -4.49 2.62 17.04
N PRO A 298 -3.28 3.15 16.72
CA PRO A 298 -2.19 3.19 17.69
C PRO A 298 -2.55 4.08 18.90
N ALA A 299 -2.01 3.79 20.09
CA ALA A 299 -2.27 4.58 21.28
C ALA A 299 -1.80 6.04 21.14
N GLY A 300 -0.67 6.24 20.40
CA GLY A 300 -0.09 7.55 20.21
C GLY A 300 0.48 7.81 18.82
N ALA A 301 0.85 9.07 18.61
CA ALA A 301 1.50 9.52 17.37
C ALA A 301 2.88 8.88 17.13
N ALA A 302 3.62 8.63 18.22
CA ALA A 302 4.93 7.99 18.16
C ALA A 302 4.84 6.55 17.61
N GLU A 303 3.85 5.80 18.08
CA GLU A 303 3.62 4.43 17.59
C GLU A 303 3.18 4.41 16.13
N LEU A 304 2.35 5.37 15.71
CA LEU A 304 2.00 5.48 14.29
C LEU A 304 3.22 5.84 13.43
N ALA A 305 4.10 6.73 13.92
CA ALA A 305 5.34 7.07 13.20
C ALA A 305 6.25 5.84 13.05
N GLU A 306 6.42 5.04 14.10
CA GLU A 306 7.12 3.75 14.06
C GLU A 306 6.49 2.80 13.03
N THR A 307 5.16 2.62 13.11
CA THR A 307 4.40 1.74 12.19
C THR A 307 4.60 2.18 10.74
N LEU A 308 4.48 3.48 10.44
CA LEU A 308 4.66 3.98 9.07
C LEU A 308 6.05 3.66 8.51
N VAL A 309 7.11 3.87 9.29
CA VAL A 309 8.48 3.55 8.86
C VAL A 309 8.66 2.04 8.71
N HIS A 310 8.21 1.26 9.66
CA HIS A 310 8.33 -0.20 9.65
C HIS A 310 7.63 -0.82 8.43
N GLU A 311 6.35 -0.51 8.24
CA GLU A 311 5.54 -1.10 7.18
C GLU A 311 5.95 -0.60 5.79
N THR A 312 6.37 0.66 5.66
CA THR A 312 6.92 1.16 4.41
C THR A 312 8.18 0.37 4.00
N HIS A 313 9.04 -0.03 4.95
CA HIS A 313 10.23 -0.81 4.62
C HIS A 313 9.91 -2.25 4.25
N HIS A 314 8.88 -2.86 4.81
CA HIS A 314 8.36 -4.12 4.29
C HIS A 314 7.89 -3.99 2.83
N THR A 315 7.16 -2.94 2.50
CA THR A 315 6.73 -2.65 1.12
C THR A 315 7.91 -2.45 0.17
N LYS A 316 8.92 -1.68 0.59
CA LYS A 316 10.14 -1.42 -0.20
C LYS A 316 10.90 -2.71 -0.52
N LEU A 317 11.12 -3.55 0.50
CA LEU A 317 11.85 -4.80 0.31
C LEU A 317 11.05 -5.80 -0.53
N ALA A 318 9.73 -5.87 -0.38
CA ALA A 318 8.88 -6.70 -1.20
C ALA A 318 8.93 -6.28 -2.69
N ALA A 319 8.89 -4.97 -2.98
CA ALA A 319 9.00 -4.46 -4.34
C ALA A 319 10.38 -4.72 -4.97
N LEU A 320 11.44 -4.65 -4.17
CA LEU A 320 12.80 -5.02 -4.62
C LEU A 320 12.88 -6.52 -4.92
N ASP A 321 12.40 -7.38 -4.01
CA ASP A 321 12.44 -8.84 -4.15
C ASP A 321 11.59 -9.35 -5.33
N ASP A 322 10.49 -8.65 -5.67
CA ASP A 322 9.71 -8.92 -6.88
C ASP A 322 10.51 -8.66 -8.18
N SER A 323 11.42 -7.69 -8.14
CA SER A 323 12.27 -7.33 -9.29
C SER A 323 13.52 -8.20 -9.37
N VAL A 324 14.17 -8.43 -8.23
CA VAL A 324 15.41 -9.20 -8.10
C VAL A 324 15.34 -10.06 -6.83
N PRO A 325 15.20 -11.38 -6.96
CA PRO A 325 15.14 -12.26 -5.79
C PRO A 325 16.37 -12.14 -4.90
N LEU A 326 16.16 -11.84 -3.61
CA LEU A 326 17.23 -11.70 -2.63
C LEU A 326 17.54 -13.02 -1.92
N CYS A 327 16.53 -13.89 -1.79
CA CYS A 327 16.68 -15.22 -1.20
C CYS A 327 16.31 -16.31 -2.22
N ARG A 328 16.96 -17.46 -2.10
CA ARG A 328 16.54 -18.71 -2.75
C ARG A 328 15.45 -19.36 -1.88
N PRO A 329 14.58 -20.19 -2.46
CA PRO A 329 13.76 -21.08 -1.66
C PRO A 329 14.64 -21.94 -0.77
N GLY A 330 14.37 -21.94 0.53
CA GLY A 330 15.13 -22.70 1.53
C GLY A 330 14.23 -23.09 2.69
N GLY A 331 14.71 -24.04 3.51
CA GLY A 331 13.97 -24.60 4.63
C GLY A 331 14.60 -24.32 6.00
N THR A 332 15.77 -23.67 6.04
CA THR A 332 16.45 -23.39 7.29
C THR A 332 15.72 -22.32 8.08
N MET A 333 15.40 -22.65 9.33
CA MET A 333 14.65 -21.79 10.23
C MET A 333 15.59 -21.12 11.23
N HIS A 334 15.51 -19.80 11.34
CA HIS A 334 16.37 -18.98 12.19
C HIS A 334 15.59 -18.29 13.30
N ARG A 335 16.19 -18.16 14.48
CA ARG A 335 15.64 -17.37 15.59
C ARG A 335 16.15 -15.94 15.52
N VAL A 336 15.30 -15.00 15.87
CA VAL A 336 15.63 -13.56 15.98
C VAL A 336 15.00 -12.98 17.24
N ALA A 337 15.63 -11.96 17.81
CA ALA A 337 15.30 -11.45 19.14
C ALA A 337 13.89 -10.83 19.26
N TRP A 338 13.28 -10.38 18.15
CA TRP A 338 11.95 -9.76 18.16
C TRP A 338 10.80 -10.75 17.94
N ARG A 339 11.07 -12.05 17.75
CA ARG A 339 10.04 -13.09 17.57
C ARG A 339 10.40 -14.37 18.32
N PRO A 340 9.40 -14.98 18.97
CA PRO A 340 9.64 -16.25 19.67
C PRO A 340 9.76 -17.45 18.72
N ASP A 341 9.08 -17.39 17.56
CA ASP A 341 9.02 -18.48 16.59
C ASP A 341 10.13 -18.34 15.52
N PRO A 342 10.82 -19.44 15.17
CA PRO A 342 11.83 -19.43 14.12
C PRO A 342 11.23 -19.08 12.75
N ARG A 343 12.04 -18.48 11.87
CA ARG A 343 11.60 -18.00 10.55
C ARG A 343 12.61 -18.36 9.46
N PRO A 344 12.16 -18.55 8.19
CA PRO A 344 13.07 -18.71 7.06
C PRO A 344 13.88 -17.43 6.82
N ALA A 345 15.05 -17.57 6.16
CA ALA A 345 15.96 -16.45 5.90
C ALA A 345 15.29 -15.25 5.21
N SER A 346 14.35 -15.49 4.28
CA SER A 346 13.59 -14.43 3.62
C SER A 346 12.74 -13.60 4.60
N ALA A 347 12.10 -14.23 5.58
CA ALA A 347 11.32 -13.53 6.60
C ALA A 347 12.23 -12.83 7.63
N VAL A 348 13.40 -13.40 7.94
CA VAL A 348 14.43 -12.73 8.75
C VAL A 348 14.92 -11.47 8.04
N LEU A 349 15.22 -11.54 6.74
CA LEU A 349 15.64 -10.39 5.94
C LEU A 349 14.59 -9.27 5.95
N GLN A 350 13.31 -9.61 5.76
CA GLN A 350 12.19 -8.67 5.84
C GLN A 350 12.14 -7.96 7.20
N GLY A 351 12.21 -8.71 8.29
CA GLY A 351 12.19 -8.14 9.64
C GLY A 351 13.43 -7.31 9.94
N THR A 352 14.62 -7.80 9.55
CA THR A 352 15.89 -7.09 9.77
C THR A 352 15.91 -5.75 9.07
N TYR A 353 15.43 -5.69 7.83
CA TYR A 353 15.38 -4.45 7.05
C TYR A 353 14.44 -3.40 7.67
N ALA A 354 13.25 -3.82 8.10
CA ALA A 354 12.31 -2.93 8.76
C ALA A 354 12.85 -2.42 10.12
N HIS A 355 13.53 -3.30 10.89
CA HIS A 355 14.15 -2.91 12.17
C HIS A 355 15.40 -2.03 11.98
N LEU A 356 16.17 -2.21 10.89
CA LEU A 356 17.27 -1.32 10.53
C LEU A 356 16.76 0.10 10.23
N ALA A 357 15.63 0.21 9.56
CA ALA A 357 15.01 1.51 9.32
C ALA A 357 14.50 2.18 10.59
N LEU A 358 14.00 1.42 11.56
CA LEU A 358 13.66 1.94 12.88
C LEU A 358 14.90 2.32 13.67
N LEU A 359 16.00 1.57 13.56
CA LEU A 359 17.28 1.94 14.17
C LEU A 359 17.79 3.28 13.62
N ASP A 360 17.76 3.49 12.30
CA ASP A 360 18.11 4.78 11.67
C ASP A 360 17.19 5.90 12.14
N LEU A 361 15.87 5.65 12.21
CA LEU A 361 14.91 6.61 12.74
C LEU A 361 15.27 7.03 14.18
N TRP A 362 15.57 6.09 15.07
CA TRP A 362 15.89 6.36 16.48
C TRP A 362 17.26 7.04 16.66
N TRP A 363 18.23 6.66 15.82
CA TRP A 363 19.53 7.32 15.77
C TRP A 363 19.40 8.81 15.39
N ARG A 364 18.52 9.13 14.43
CA ARG A 364 18.22 10.52 14.05
C ARG A 364 17.37 11.24 15.09
N ALA A 365 16.32 10.58 15.59
CA ALA A 365 15.36 11.16 16.52
C ALA A 365 16.03 11.69 17.79
N GLN A 366 16.97 10.93 18.40
CA GLN A 366 17.67 11.36 19.60
C GLN A 366 18.56 12.60 19.36
N ARG A 367 18.95 12.89 18.11
CA ARG A 367 19.80 14.02 17.70
C ARG A 367 19.02 15.19 17.11
N ALA A 368 17.76 15.04 16.83
CA ALA A 368 16.91 16.04 16.19
C ALA A 368 16.56 17.17 17.18
N SER A 369 17.32 18.25 17.21
CA SER A 369 17.13 19.37 18.15
C SER A 369 15.73 20.00 18.03
N GLY A 370 15.13 20.02 16.82
CA GLY A 370 13.78 20.54 16.57
C GLY A 370 12.65 19.60 16.97
N ALA A 371 12.95 18.34 17.35
CA ALA A 371 11.93 17.38 17.75
C ALA A 371 11.56 17.52 19.24
N PRO A 372 10.32 17.15 19.66
CA PRO A 372 9.90 17.14 21.05
C PRO A 372 10.85 16.33 21.95
N ALA A 373 11.10 16.81 23.19
CA ALA A 373 12.00 16.14 24.13
C ALA A 373 11.61 14.69 24.39
N THR A 374 10.32 14.39 24.54
CA THR A 374 9.78 13.03 24.71
C THR A 374 10.08 12.11 23.53
N TRP A 375 10.11 12.64 22.32
CA TRP A 375 10.48 11.90 21.12
C TRP A 375 11.97 11.59 21.06
N ARG A 376 12.82 12.58 21.43
CA ARG A 376 14.27 12.38 21.53
C ARG A 376 14.64 11.36 22.60
N GLN A 377 14.00 11.44 23.77
CA GLN A 377 14.19 10.48 24.86
C GLN A 377 13.80 9.08 24.43
N ARG A 378 12.63 8.91 23.78
CA ARG A 378 12.21 7.63 23.22
C ARG A 378 13.23 7.08 22.22
N GLY A 379 13.84 7.97 21.40
CA GLY A 379 14.93 7.60 20.48
C GLY A 379 16.13 7.03 21.23
N ALA A 380 16.58 7.69 22.29
CA ALA A 380 17.71 7.22 23.09
C ALA A 380 17.45 5.88 23.77
N GLU A 381 16.24 5.67 24.32
CA GLU A 381 15.83 4.42 24.97
C GLU A 381 15.74 3.25 23.99
N ARG A 382 15.28 3.51 22.76
CA ARG A 382 15.06 2.48 21.76
C ARG A 382 16.30 2.13 20.96
N TYR A 383 17.19 3.09 20.72
CA TYR A 383 18.35 2.92 19.86
C TYR A 383 19.23 1.73 20.24
N GLY A 384 19.62 1.59 21.51
CA GLY A 384 20.51 0.52 21.97
C GLY A 384 19.91 -0.86 21.71
N ARG A 385 18.64 -1.05 22.07
CA ARG A 385 17.93 -2.32 21.86
C ARG A 385 17.83 -2.70 20.37
N TYR A 386 17.42 -1.75 19.51
CA TYR A 386 17.31 -2.03 18.08
C TYR A 386 18.67 -2.31 17.44
N ARG A 387 19.73 -1.63 17.92
CA ARG A 387 21.08 -1.85 17.44
C ARG A 387 21.56 -3.27 17.70
N GLU A 388 21.38 -3.77 18.91
CA GLU A 388 21.74 -5.14 19.30
C GLU A 388 20.96 -6.16 18.47
N GLN A 389 19.63 -6.06 18.44
CA GLN A 389 18.75 -6.98 17.73
C GLN A 389 19.05 -7.04 16.22
N VAL A 390 19.27 -5.90 15.58
CA VAL A 390 19.61 -5.82 14.15
C VAL A 390 21.01 -6.43 13.90
N GLY A 391 21.98 -6.17 14.79
CA GLY A 391 23.33 -6.75 14.68
C GLY A 391 23.34 -8.28 14.73
N GLU A 392 22.58 -8.86 15.66
CA GLU A 392 22.39 -10.32 15.75
C GLU A 392 21.75 -10.90 14.49
N ALA A 393 20.67 -10.29 14.00
CA ALA A 393 19.97 -10.77 12.81
C ALA A 393 20.81 -10.63 11.52
N LEU A 394 21.61 -9.56 11.40
CA LEU A 394 22.56 -9.41 10.29
C LEU A 394 23.64 -10.50 10.33
N SER A 395 24.10 -10.91 11.51
CA SER A 395 25.05 -12.01 11.66
C SER A 395 24.43 -13.33 11.19
N VAL A 396 23.17 -13.60 11.53
CA VAL A 396 22.40 -14.76 11.04
C VAL A 396 22.31 -14.75 9.51
N LEU A 397 21.92 -13.62 8.92
CA LEU A 397 21.77 -13.49 7.46
C LEU A 397 23.09 -13.66 6.71
N ARG A 398 24.20 -13.10 7.21
CA ARG A 398 25.53 -13.24 6.60
C ARG A 398 26.04 -14.67 6.62
N GLY A 399 25.62 -15.47 7.61
CA GLY A 399 25.93 -16.90 7.69
C GLY A 399 24.99 -17.79 6.84
N SER A 400 23.94 -17.24 6.22
CA SER A 400 22.97 -18.03 5.47
C SER A 400 23.42 -18.28 4.03
N ASP A 401 23.35 -19.53 3.59
CA ASP A 401 23.57 -19.95 2.20
C ASP A 401 22.34 -19.74 1.29
N GLU A 402 21.18 -19.39 1.89
CA GLU A 402 19.95 -19.14 1.16
C GLU A 402 19.94 -17.78 0.43
N LEU A 403 20.87 -16.86 0.72
CA LEU A 403 20.97 -15.59 0.01
C LEU A 403 21.47 -15.78 -1.43
N THR A 404 20.84 -15.07 -2.39
CA THR A 404 21.38 -14.93 -3.75
C THR A 404 22.64 -14.07 -3.75
N CYS A 405 23.34 -13.93 -4.89
CA CYS A 405 24.45 -12.97 -5.00
C CYS A 405 24.00 -11.54 -4.69
N THR A 406 22.85 -11.13 -5.21
CA THR A 406 22.27 -9.80 -4.94
C THR A 406 21.85 -9.68 -3.48
N GLY A 407 21.26 -10.75 -2.90
CA GLY A 407 20.87 -10.77 -1.49
C GLY A 407 22.08 -10.62 -0.56
N ARG A 408 23.19 -11.29 -0.84
CA ARG A 408 24.43 -11.13 -0.08
C ARG A 408 24.99 -9.72 -0.16
N HIS A 409 25.01 -9.14 -1.36
CA HIS A 409 25.43 -7.74 -1.54
C HIS A 409 24.52 -6.78 -0.75
N PHE A 410 23.20 -6.96 -0.83
CA PHE A 410 22.24 -6.16 -0.10
C PHE A 410 22.42 -6.25 1.43
N VAL A 411 22.61 -7.45 1.97
CA VAL A 411 22.85 -7.68 3.41
C VAL A 411 24.17 -7.07 3.86
N GLU A 412 25.22 -7.12 3.01
CA GLU A 412 26.51 -6.50 3.33
C GLU A 412 26.41 -4.98 3.37
N GLU A 413 25.61 -4.35 2.49
CA GLU A 413 25.32 -2.92 2.55
C GLU A 413 24.51 -2.54 3.79
N MET A 414 23.51 -3.37 4.16
CA MET A 414 22.77 -3.20 5.42
C MET A 414 23.71 -3.26 6.63
N HIS A 415 24.69 -4.19 6.62
CA HIS A 415 25.68 -4.33 7.69
C HIS A 415 26.59 -3.09 7.78
N ARG A 416 27.05 -2.57 6.63
CA ARG A 416 27.82 -1.32 6.59
C ARG A 416 27.03 -0.13 7.19
N HIS A 417 25.79 0.02 6.77
CA HIS A 417 24.92 1.07 7.34
C HIS A 417 24.70 0.92 8.85
N HIS A 418 24.49 -0.33 9.32
CA HIS A 418 24.41 -0.62 10.76
C HIS A 418 25.68 -0.23 11.52
N ALA A 419 26.85 -0.52 10.96
CA ALA A 419 28.13 -0.15 11.53
C ALA A 419 28.31 1.38 11.60
N ASP A 420 27.97 2.12 10.52
CA ASP A 420 28.04 3.58 10.43
C ASP A 420 27.19 4.26 11.52
N LEU A 421 25.99 3.76 11.77
CA LEU A 421 25.12 4.26 12.85
C LEU A 421 25.77 4.12 14.23
N GLY A 422 26.77 3.21 14.39
CA GLY A 422 27.49 3.03 15.64
C GLY A 422 28.72 3.90 15.83
N THR A 423 29.38 4.27 14.75
CA THR A 423 30.69 4.94 14.80
C THR A 423 30.58 6.41 15.24
N VAL A 424 29.50 7.09 14.90
CA VAL A 424 29.29 8.51 15.22
C VAL A 424 29.04 8.76 16.73
N VAL A 425 28.70 7.73 17.50
CA VAL A 425 28.53 7.87 18.97
C VAL A 425 29.87 8.04 19.69
N ARG A 426 30.98 7.53 19.13
CA ARG A 426 32.30 7.61 19.78
C ARG A 426 33.00 8.98 19.65
N ASN A 427 32.56 9.83 18.71
CA ASN A 427 33.16 11.15 18.47
C ASN A 427 32.41 12.28 19.16
N SER A 428 31.43 12.01 20.01
CA SER A 428 30.61 13.01 20.71
C SER A 428 30.74 12.95 22.22
N THR A 429 31.75 12.25 22.76
CA THR A 429 32.18 12.23 24.14
C THR A 429 33.61 12.81 24.21
#